data_a686799e2afbaf127ce577a02aa4410b
#
_entry.id   a686799e2afbaf127ce577a02aa4410b
#
_cell.length_a   1.000
_cell.length_b   1.000
_cell.length_c   1.000
_cell.angle_alpha   90.00
_cell.angle_beta   90.00
_cell.angle_gamma   90.00
#
_symmetry.space_group_name_H-M   'P 1'
#
loop_
_entity.id
_entity.type
_entity.pdbx_description
1 polymer ?
#
loop_
_entity_poly.entity_id
_entity_poly.type
_entity_poly.pdbx_seq_one_letter_code
_entity_poly.pdbx_strand_id
1 'polypeptide(L)'
;MTHDTSPAKPVAAPHSSSSRPVYYALGANFAVAIAKMVGWGLTGSGTMLAEGLHSMADTGNQGLLLLGLRQGKKPPSVRHPLGQGRAIYFWSFIVALMQQPVELESVGIAIAILVFAVIAEAISLRTAVHEINTVRRGRSYWHWFRESRRSALIIVAAEDSAALLGLTIALLAVLATYFTGNSLYDALGSIAIGVLLVGVAITVSIQIKSLLVGESAAPHVREALAQFFASQPEIREVQALITLQQGDEVIVMLQAQLREAATPQALLADMKRCEDKLLAAFPQVQRLGFEPALSSGPVAQQPRPLSP
;
A
#
# COMPACT_ATOMS: atom_id res chain seq x y z
N MET A 1 -22.22 -35.37 18.63
CA MET A 1 -21.32 -34.27 18.20
C MET A 1 -22.08 -33.50 17.14
N THR A 2 -22.70 -32.40 17.55
CA THR A 2 -23.49 -31.53 16.67
C THR A 2 -22.48 -30.56 15.97
N HIS A 3 -22.27 -30.72 14.66
CA HIS A 3 -21.55 -29.76 13.87
C HIS A 3 -22.33 -28.43 13.83
N ASP A 4 -21.75 -27.40 14.44
CA ASP A 4 -22.22 -26.02 14.34
C ASP A 4 -21.96 -25.52 12.91
N THR A 5 -22.99 -25.53 12.07
CA THR A 5 -23.02 -24.99 10.73
C THR A 5 -23.42 -23.53 10.74
N SER A 6 -22.76 -22.73 11.59
CA SER A 6 -22.96 -21.27 11.51
C SER A 6 -22.42 -20.74 10.17
N PRO A 7 -23.24 -20.03 9.35
CA PRO A 7 -22.78 -19.49 8.08
C PRO A 7 -21.64 -18.51 8.34
N ALA A 8 -20.54 -18.65 7.55
CA ALA A 8 -19.39 -17.76 7.63
C ALA A 8 -19.87 -16.29 7.56
N LYS A 9 -19.53 -15.50 8.58
CA LYS A 9 -19.86 -14.07 8.60
C LYS A 9 -19.33 -13.42 7.31
N PRO A 10 -20.15 -12.60 6.62
CA PRO A 10 -19.70 -11.86 5.43
C PRO A 10 -18.42 -11.11 5.77
N VAL A 11 -17.37 -11.34 5.00
CA VAL A 11 -16.15 -10.52 5.09
C VAL A 11 -16.57 -9.11 4.76
N ALA A 12 -16.47 -8.19 5.72
CA ALA A 12 -16.83 -6.80 5.51
C ALA A 12 -16.18 -6.30 4.22
N ALA A 13 -16.98 -5.65 3.36
CA ALA A 13 -16.50 -5.08 2.11
C ALA A 13 -15.21 -4.31 2.39
N PRO A 14 -14.16 -4.46 1.57
CA PRO A 14 -12.97 -3.65 1.72
C PRO A 14 -13.43 -2.21 1.55
N HIS A 15 -13.24 -1.41 2.59
CA HIS A 15 -13.35 0.03 2.45
C HIS A 15 -12.46 0.39 1.25
N SER A 16 -13.03 1.00 0.21
CA SER A 16 -12.29 1.55 -0.94
C SER A 16 -11.05 2.25 -0.38
N SER A 17 -9.87 2.03 -0.96
CA SER A 17 -8.62 2.61 -0.45
C SER A 17 -8.88 4.08 -0.16
N SER A 18 -8.85 4.42 1.14
CA SER A 18 -9.14 5.78 1.58
C SER A 18 -8.03 6.66 1.00
N SER A 19 -8.40 7.62 0.16
CA SER A 19 -7.46 8.64 -0.33
C SER A 19 -7.16 9.69 0.74
N ARG A 20 -7.84 9.64 1.90
CA ARG A 20 -7.68 10.62 2.99
C ARG A 20 -6.24 10.78 3.47
N PRO A 21 -5.46 9.73 3.78
CA PRO A 21 -4.07 9.88 4.18
C PRO A 21 -3.23 10.61 3.14
N VAL A 22 -3.42 10.33 1.85
CA VAL A 22 -2.68 10.99 0.76
C VAL A 22 -3.03 12.47 0.67
N TYR A 23 -4.29 12.86 0.91
CA TYR A 23 -4.67 14.29 0.95
C TYR A 23 -4.09 15.00 2.17
N TYR A 24 -4.04 14.36 3.34
CA TYR A 24 -3.42 14.95 4.54
C TYR A 24 -1.92 15.11 4.35
N ALA A 25 -1.22 14.10 3.83
CA ALA A 25 0.20 14.18 3.50
C ALA A 25 0.48 15.28 2.47
N LEU A 26 -0.32 15.37 1.39
CA LEU A 26 -0.21 16.45 0.41
C LEU A 26 -0.33 17.84 1.06
N GLY A 27 -1.32 18.02 1.94
CA GLY A 27 -1.54 19.28 2.63
C GLY A 27 -0.40 19.62 3.59
N ALA A 28 0.11 18.65 4.35
CA ALA A 28 1.23 18.81 5.27
C ALA A 28 2.51 19.19 4.51
N ASN A 29 2.90 18.41 3.49
CA ASN A 29 4.11 18.66 2.70
C ASN A 29 4.04 20.00 1.96
N PHE A 30 2.89 20.36 1.43
CA PHE A 30 2.71 21.66 0.79
C PHE A 30 2.87 22.83 1.79
N ALA A 31 2.30 22.71 3.00
CA ALA A 31 2.46 23.74 4.04
C ALA A 31 3.92 23.87 4.51
N VAL A 32 4.62 22.74 4.67
CA VAL A 32 6.05 22.70 5.00
C VAL A 32 6.88 23.33 3.88
N ALA A 33 6.58 23.02 2.61
CA ALA A 33 7.24 23.62 1.45
C ALA A 33 7.12 25.14 1.45
N ILE A 34 5.90 25.66 1.67
CA ILE A 34 5.68 27.14 1.76
C ILE A 34 6.49 27.73 2.92
N ALA A 35 6.45 27.14 4.10
CA ALA A 35 7.17 27.64 5.27
C ALA A 35 8.68 27.73 5.02
N LYS A 36 9.27 26.69 4.39
CA LYS A 36 10.69 26.65 4.03
C LYS A 36 11.04 27.67 2.94
N MET A 37 10.20 27.85 1.93
CA MET A 37 10.39 28.87 0.88
C MET A 37 10.31 30.29 1.44
N VAL A 38 9.39 30.56 2.37
CA VAL A 38 9.34 31.83 3.10
C VAL A 38 10.59 32.01 3.96
N GLY A 39 11.03 30.95 4.66
CA GLY A 39 12.27 30.96 5.43
C GLY A 39 13.48 31.31 4.57
N TRP A 40 13.60 30.74 3.36
CA TRP A 40 14.60 31.13 2.38
C TRP A 40 14.51 32.61 2.02
N GLY A 41 13.32 33.11 1.67
CA GLY A 41 13.13 34.51 1.30
C GLY A 41 13.52 35.52 2.42
N LEU A 42 13.37 35.11 3.70
CA LEU A 42 13.71 35.94 4.85
C LEU A 42 15.20 35.86 5.24
N THR A 43 15.85 34.72 5.02
CA THR A 43 17.22 34.45 5.50
C THR A 43 18.27 34.48 4.39
N GLY A 44 17.88 34.31 3.12
CA GLY A 44 18.79 34.11 1.99
C GLY A 44 19.56 32.77 2.07
N SER A 45 19.21 31.89 2.99
CA SER A 45 19.88 30.59 3.20
C SER A 45 19.67 29.63 2.02
N GLY A 46 20.77 29.19 1.38
CA GLY A 46 20.72 28.23 0.29
C GLY A 46 20.12 26.89 0.69
N THR A 47 20.28 26.51 1.95
CA THR A 47 19.70 25.27 2.50
C THR A 47 18.19 25.37 2.72
N MET A 48 17.68 26.54 3.15
CA MET A 48 16.24 26.73 3.18
C MET A 48 15.62 26.60 1.79
N LEU A 49 16.33 27.07 0.74
CA LEU A 49 15.92 26.85 -0.65
C LEU A 49 15.93 25.37 -1.01
N ALA A 50 17.03 24.66 -0.72
CA ALA A 50 17.15 23.23 -1.01
C ALA A 50 16.07 22.42 -0.28
N GLU A 51 15.84 22.69 1.00
CA GLU A 51 14.77 22.09 1.80
C GLU A 51 13.37 22.42 1.28
N GLY A 52 13.16 23.65 0.83
CA GLY A 52 11.90 24.06 0.20
C GLY A 52 11.64 23.31 -1.10
N LEU A 53 12.66 23.16 -1.95
CA LEU A 53 12.58 22.37 -3.19
C LEU A 53 12.30 20.89 -2.90
N HIS A 54 12.91 20.32 -1.86
CA HIS A 54 12.64 18.94 -1.43
C HIS A 54 11.16 18.77 -1.00
N SER A 55 10.66 19.64 -0.13
CA SER A 55 9.26 19.59 0.29
C SER A 55 8.26 19.83 -0.87
N MET A 56 8.68 20.57 -1.90
CA MET A 56 7.91 20.68 -3.15
C MET A 56 7.93 19.35 -3.94
N ALA A 57 9.07 18.64 -3.98
CA ALA A 57 9.16 17.33 -4.60
C ALA A 57 8.27 16.31 -3.87
N ASP A 58 8.26 16.30 -2.53
CA ASP A 58 7.37 15.45 -1.71
C ASP A 58 5.90 15.76 -1.99
N THR A 59 5.55 17.04 -2.10
CA THR A 59 4.21 17.46 -2.54
C THR A 59 3.88 16.89 -3.93
N GLY A 60 4.84 16.92 -4.86
CA GLY A 60 4.72 16.31 -6.18
C GLY A 60 4.50 14.79 -6.11
N ASN A 61 5.23 14.11 -5.23
CA ASN A 61 5.11 12.67 -4.97
C ASN A 61 3.68 12.32 -4.53
N GLN A 62 3.10 13.07 -3.59
CA GLN A 62 1.71 12.88 -3.17
C GLN A 62 0.72 13.12 -4.32
N GLY A 63 1.01 14.11 -5.19
CA GLY A 63 0.24 14.35 -6.42
C GLY A 63 0.26 13.15 -7.37
N LEU A 64 1.44 12.52 -7.57
CA LEU A 64 1.59 11.31 -8.38
C LEU A 64 0.83 10.12 -7.79
N LEU A 65 0.83 9.93 -6.47
CA LEU A 65 0.04 8.91 -5.80
C LEU A 65 -1.47 9.12 -6.02
N LEU A 66 -1.96 10.37 -5.90
CA LEU A 66 -3.36 10.70 -6.19
C LEU A 66 -3.72 10.43 -7.65
N LEU A 67 -2.80 10.68 -8.58
CA LEU A 67 -2.97 10.36 -9.99
C LEU A 67 -3.09 8.86 -10.21
N GLY A 68 -2.25 8.07 -9.54
CA GLY A 68 -2.32 6.60 -9.53
C GLY A 68 -3.64 6.08 -8.99
N LEU A 69 -4.12 6.64 -7.87
CA LEU A 69 -5.41 6.31 -7.28
C LEU A 69 -6.60 6.63 -8.22
N ARG A 70 -6.54 7.78 -8.92
CA ARG A 70 -7.56 8.16 -9.91
C ARG A 70 -7.54 7.28 -11.14
N GLN A 71 -6.35 6.95 -11.65
CA GLN A 71 -6.21 6.07 -12.81
C GLN A 71 -6.67 4.64 -12.48
N GLY A 72 -6.31 4.14 -11.28
CA GLY A 72 -6.70 2.81 -10.83
C GLY A 72 -8.22 2.60 -10.75
N LYS A 73 -9.00 3.66 -10.55
CA LYS A 73 -10.47 3.62 -10.52
C LYS A 73 -11.14 3.65 -11.91
N LYS A 74 -10.37 3.73 -13.01
CA LYS A 74 -10.96 3.71 -14.35
C LYS A 74 -11.52 2.34 -14.69
N PRO A 75 -12.74 2.27 -15.25
CA PRO A 75 -13.37 1.01 -15.60
C PRO A 75 -12.61 0.27 -16.72
N PRO A 76 -12.84 -1.03 -16.86
CA PRO A 76 -12.32 -1.82 -17.97
C PRO A 76 -12.62 -1.19 -19.34
N SER A 77 -11.67 -1.31 -20.25
CA SER A 77 -11.78 -0.80 -21.63
C SER A 77 -11.20 -1.81 -22.61
N VAL A 78 -11.41 -1.61 -23.92
CA VAL A 78 -10.86 -2.48 -24.97
C VAL A 78 -9.32 -2.60 -24.87
N ARG A 79 -8.62 -1.52 -24.50
CA ARG A 79 -7.16 -1.52 -24.29
C ARG A 79 -6.72 -2.12 -22.96
N HIS A 80 -7.57 -2.02 -21.93
CA HIS A 80 -7.31 -2.51 -20.58
C HIS A 80 -8.51 -3.34 -20.12
N PRO A 81 -8.63 -4.59 -20.59
CA PRO A 81 -9.82 -5.41 -20.34
C PRO A 81 -10.05 -5.74 -18.85
N LEU A 82 -8.97 -5.73 -18.06
CA LEU A 82 -9.00 -5.96 -16.60
C LEU A 82 -9.01 -4.64 -15.78
N GLY A 83 -9.29 -3.49 -16.43
CA GLY A 83 -9.20 -2.17 -15.79
C GLY A 83 -7.76 -1.68 -15.63
N GLN A 84 -7.58 -0.56 -14.91
CA GLN A 84 -6.29 0.07 -14.70
C GLN A 84 -5.83 0.02 -13.22
N GLY A 85 -6.33 -0.91 -12.41
CA GLY A 85 -6.02 -1.02 -10.99
C GLY A 85 -4.52 -1.06 -10.68
N ARG A 86 -3.70 -1.62 -11.58
CA ARG A 86 -2.23 -1.68 -11.44
C ARG A 86 -1.52 -0.34 -11.67
N ALA A 87 -2.20 0.69 -12.18
CA ALA A 87 -1.62 2.02 -12.38
C ALA A 87 -1.11 2.63 -11.05
N ILE A 88 -1.77 2.33 -9.93
CA ILE A 88 -1.32 2.79 -8.61
C ILE A 88 0.07 2.25 -8.27
N TYR A 89 0.39 1.00 -8.61
CA TYR A 89 1.70 0.41 -8.34
C TYR A 89 2.81 1.07 -9.16
N PHE A 90 2.52 1.43 -10.42
CA PHE A 90 3.46 2.16 -11.26
C PHE A 90 3.78 3.55 -10.68
N TRP A 91 2.77 4.34 -10.33
CA TRP A 91 2.98 5.67 -9.74
C TRP A 91 3.65 5.60 -8.37
N SER A 92 3.29 4.60 -7.55
CA SER A 92 3.96 4.33 -6.28
C SER A 92 5.44 3.96 -6.46
N PHE A 93 5.79 3.21 -7.50
CA PHE A 93 7.18 2.88 -7.81
C PHE A 93 7.98 4.12 -8.24
N ILE A 94 7.40 5.00 -9.06
CA ILE A 94 8.03 6.26 -9.46
C ILE A 94 8.30 7.15 -8.23
N VAL A 95 7.33 7.29 -7.32
CA VAL A 95 7.49 8.05 -6.07
C VAL A 95 8.63 7.49 -5.22
N ALA A 96 8.69 6.16 -5.04
CA ALA A 96 9.75 5.52 -4.26
C ALA A 96 11.16 5.76 -4.83
N LEU A 97 11.29 6.00 -6.15
CA LEU A 97 12.57 6.33 -6.79
C LEU A 97 12.96 7.81 -6.66
N MET A 98 12.02 8.70 -6.38
CA MET A 98 12.26 10.15 -6.37
C MET A 98 12.68 10.70 -5.00
N GLN A 99 12.75 9.88 -3.95
CA GLN A 99 13.16 10.33 -2.61
C GLN A 99 14.67 10.62 -2.54
N GLN A 100 15.04 11.86 -2.20
CA GLN A 100 16.44 12.35 -2.14
C GLN A 100 16.73 13.14 -0.83
N PRO A 101 17.95 13.07 -0.23
CA PRO A 101 18.30 13.83 1.00
C PRO A 101 18.77 15.27 0.74
N VAL A 102 18.68 16.17 1.73
CA VAL A 102 18.99 17.62 1.64
C VAL A 102 19.65 18.19 2.91
N GLU A 103 20.52 19.23 2.77
CA GLU A 103 21.35 19.86 3.83
C GLU A 103 20.88 21.25 4.33
N LEU A 104 21.21 21.69 5.59
CA LEU A 104 20.64 22.87 6.28
C LEU A 104 21.68 23.91 6.79
N GLU A 105 21.43 25.22 6.65
CA GLU A 105 22.24 26.34 7.18
C GLU A 105 21.41 27.53 7.76
N SER A 106 21.08 27.56 9.00
CA SER A 106 20.83 28.73 9.91
C SER A 106 19.97 28.35 11.12
N VAL A 107 20.54 28.49 12.33
CA VAL A 107 20.11 27.73 13.51
C VAL A 107 18.76 28.16 14.12
N GLY A 108 18.44 29.44 14.22
CA GLY A 108 17.24 29.88 14.95
C GLY A 108 15.93 29.72 14.17
N ILE A 109 15.93 30.10 12.92
CA ILE A 109 14.77 29.92 12.01
C ILE A 109 14.62 28.45 11.65
N ALA A 110 15.74 27.73 11.49
CA ALA A 110 15.75 26.29 11.26
C ALA A 110 15.00 25.54 12.36
N ILE A 111 15.26 25.82 13.64
CA ILE A 111 14.57 25.17 14.77
C ILE A 111 13.05 25.43 14.71
N ALA A 112 12.61 26.65 14.47
CA ALA A 112 11.18 26.95 14.39
C ALA A 112 10.49 26.20 13.23
N ILE A 113 11.16 26.12 12.08
CA ILE A 113 10.65 25.39 10.92
C ILE A 113 10.67 23.87 11.15
N LEU A 114 11.73 23.34 11.77
CA LEU A 114 11.81 21.92 12.13
C LEU A 114 10.70 21.52 13.10
N VAL A 115 10.41 22.33 14.12
CA VAL A 115 9.31 22.10 15.06
C VAL A 115 7.96 22.10 14.33
N PHE A 116 7.74 23.10 13.46
CA PHE A 116 6.53 23.13 12.64
C PHE A 116 6.40 21.90 11.74
N ALA A 117 7.49 21.50 11.08
CA ALA A 117 7.52 20.32 10.21
C ALA A 117 7.24 19.04 11.01
N VAL A 118 7.84 18.85 12.18
CA VAL A 118 7.57 17.70 13.07
C VAL A 118 6.08 17.63 13.43
N ILE A 119 5.44 18.76 13.74
CA ILE A 119 4.00 18.78 14.06
C ILE A 119 3.17 18.40 12.83
N ALA A 120 3.47 18.95 11.66
CA ALA A 120 2.75 18.68 10.43
C ALA A 120 2.87 17.19 10.02
N GLU A 121 4.09 16.64 10.05
CA GLU A 121 4.35 15.22 9.75
C GLU A 121 3.72 14.29 10.79
N ALA A 122 3.73 14.66 12.08
CA ALA A 122 3.07 13.88 13.11
C ALA A 122 1.54 13.80 12.91
N ILE A 123 0.91 14.88 12.42
CA ILE A 123 -0.52 14.90 12.08
C ILE A 123 -0.79 14.00 10.87
N SER A 124 0.04 14.07 9.82
CA SER A 124 -0.06 13.22 8.63
C SER A 124 0.10 11.75 9.00
N LEU A 125 1.18 11.39 9.70
CA LEU A 125 1.44 10.04 10.17
C LEU A 125 0.32 9.50 11.07
N ARG A 126 -0.24 10.33 11.96
CA ARG A 126 -1.38 9.92 12.79
C ARG A 126 -2.58 9.51 11.93
N THR A 127 -2.83 10.20 10.83
CA THR A 127 -3.92 9.87 9.91
C THR A 127 -3.63 8.54 9.18
N ALA A 128 -2.40 8.33 8.72
CA ALA A 128 -1.99 7.07 8.11
C ALA A 128 -2.08 5.91 9.10
N VAL A 129 -1.60 6.08 10.33
CA VAL A 129 -1.68 5.08 11.41
C VAL A 129 -3.13 4.77 11.79
N HIS A 130 -4.01 5.77 11.83
CA HIS A 130 -5.43 5.55 12.07
C HIS A 130 -6.04 4.64 10.99
N GLU A 131 -5.79 4.93 9.71
CA GLU A 131 -6.24 4.09 8.60
C GLU A 131 -5.64 2.68 8.66
N ILE A 132 -4.33 2.55 8.96
CA ILE A 132 -3.68 1.25 9.16
C ILE A 132 -4.37 0.45 10.28
N ASN A 133 -4.72 1.10 11.39
CA ASN A 133 -5.39 0.44 12.51
C ASN A 133 -6.76 -0.13 12.15
N THR A 134 -7.48 0.50 11.23
CA THR A 134 -8.77 -0.03 10.75
C THR A 134 -8.60 -1.28 9.89
N VAL A 135 -7.49 -1.37 9.14
CA VAL A 135 -7.28 -2.45 8.15
C VAL A 135 -6.37 -3.58 8.65
N ARG A 136 -5.50 -3.34 9.64
CA ARG A 136 -4.56 -4.35 10.14
C ARG A 136 -5.20 -5.47 10.95
N ARG A 137 -6.44 -5.31 11.41
CA ARG A 137 -7.20 -6.33 12.14
C ARG A 137 -6.43 -6.96 13.33
N GLY A 138 -5.73 -6.14 14.13
CA GLY A 138 -4.95 -6.60 15.29
C GLY A 138 -3.57 -7.18 14.98
N ARG A 139 -3.17 -7.34 13.70
CA ARG A 139 -1.82 -7.77 13.32
C ARG A 139 -0.77 -6.72 13.69
N SER A 140 0.51 -7.12 13.85
CA SER A 140 1.60 -6.17 14.07
C SER A 140 1.78 -5.27 12.84
N TYR A 141 2.30 -4.06 13.04
CA TYR A 141 2.54 -3.12 11.92
C TYR A 141 3.51 -3.68 10.88
N TRP A 142 4.58 -4.37 11.32
CA TRP A 142 5.54 -5.00 10.41
C TRP A 142 4.92 -6.12 9.59
N HIS A 143 4.11 -6.95 10.20
CA HIS A 143 3.38 -8.03 9.51
C HIS A 143 2.37 -7.46 8.51
N TRP A 144 1.63 -6.42 8.93
CA TRP A 144 0.73 -5.70 8.04
C TRP A 144 1.49 -5.08 6.85
N PHE A 145 2.63 -4.42 7.07
CA PHE A 145 3.44 -3.81 6.01
C PHE A 145 3.85 -4.83 4.95
N ARG A 146 4.33 -6.00 5.38
CA ARG A 146 4.77 -7.07 4.45
C ARG A 146 3.63 -7.72 3.67
N GLU A 147 2.45 -7.82 4.25
CA GLU A 147 1.29 -8.48 3.64
C GLU A 147 0.32 -7.52 2.97
N SER A 148 0.47 -6.23 3.17
CA SER A 148 -0.46 -5.24 2.63
C SER A 148 -0.34 -5.13 1.12
N ARG A 149 -1.48 -5.01 0.48
CA ARG A 149 -1.61 -4.75 -0.96
C ARG A 149 -1.96 -3.30 -1.26
N ARG A 150 -2.05 -2.46 -0.22
CA ARG A 150 -2.40 -1.03 -0.30
C ARG A 150 -1.15 -0.18 -0.47
N SER A 151 -0.59 -0.15 -1.69
CA SER A 151 0.69 0.53 -1.98
C SER A 151 0.71 2.00 -1.57
N ALA A 152 -0.38 2.75 -1.80
CA ALA A 152 -0.45 4.16 -1.42
C ALA A 152 -0.34 4.36 0.10
N LEU A 153 -1.00 3.51 0.90
CA LEU A 153 -0.94 3.60 2.36
C LEU A 153 0.43 3.19 2.90
N ILE A 154 1.06 2.17 2.28
CA ILE A 154 2.44 1.76 2.59
C ILE A 154 3.40 2.93 2.37
N ILE A 155 3.31 3.61 1.21
CA ILE A 155 4.21 4.71 0.87
C ILE A 155 4.02 5.88 1.82
N VAL A 156 2.79 6.37 2.00
CA VAL A 156 2.52 7.49 2.91
C VAL A 156 3.02 7.19 4.32
N ALA A 157 2.71 6.00 4.86
CA ALA A 157 3.16 5.64 6.21
C ALA A 157 4.69 5.53 6.32
N ALA A 158 5.37 5.00 5.29
CA ALA A 158 6.82 4.88 5.27
C ALA A 158 7.49 6.25 5.11
N GLU A 159 6.98 7.10 4.21
CA GLU A 159 7.46 8.47 3.96
C GLU A 159 7.30 9.34 5.20
N ASP A 160 6.10 9.42 5.78
CA ASP A 160 5.85 10.22 7.00
C ASP A 160 6.67 9.71 8.20
N SER A 161 6.84 8.39 8.33
CA SER A 161 7.69 7.82 9.39
C SER A 161 9.16 8.17 9.20
N ALA A 162 9.66 8.09 7.96
CA ALA A 162 11.03 8.46 7.62
C ALA A 162 11.26 9.96 7.82
N ALA A 163 10.31 10.80 7.38
CA ALA A 163 10.37 12.25 7.56
C ALA A 163 10.40 12.62 9.06
N LEU A 164 9.50 12.05 9.85
CA LEU A 164 9.46 12.32 11.31
C LEU A 164 10.74 11.88 12.02
N LEU A 165 11.28 10.71 11.68
CA LEU A 165 12.56 10.23 12.22
C LEU A 165 13.72 11.13 11.75
N GLY A 166 13.77 11.48 10.47
CA GLY A 166 14.77 12.37 9.90
C GLY A 166 14.77 13.75 10.56
N LEU A 167 13.60 14.37 10.69
CA LEU A 167 13.42 15.66 11.36
C LEU A 167 13.85 15.59 12.85
N THR A 168 13.56 14.49 13.52
CA THR A 168 14.00 14.28 14.91
C THR A 168 15.52 14.20 14.98
N ILE A 169 16.17 13.45 14.09
CA ILE A 169 17.64 13.36 14.02
C ILE A 169 18.22 14.73 13.69
N ALA A 170 17.66 15.48 12.74
CA ALA A 170 18.09 16.81 12.38
C ALA A 170 18.01 17.77 13.57
N LEU A 171 16.89 17.78 14.28
CA LEU A 171 16.70 18.63 15.46
C LEU A 171 17.73 18.31 16.56
N LEU A 172 17.96 17.02 16.83
CA LEU A 172 18.96 16.60 17.82
C LEU A 172 20.38 16.96 17.39
N ALA A 173 20.73 16.81 16.10
CA ALA A 173 22.03 17.18 15.56
C ALA A 173 22.28 18.69 15.67
N VAL A 174 21.29 19.50 15.26
CA VAL A 174 21.37 20.97 15.37
C VAL A 174 21.51 21.43 16.82
N LEU A 175 20.73 20.87 17.75
CA LEU A 175 20.85 21.18 19.17
C LEU A 175 22.20 20.78 19.72
N ALA A 176 22.71 19.58 19.40
CA ALA A 176 24.03 19.13 19.83
C ALA A 176 25.12 20.04 19.29
N THR A 177 25.06 20.44 18.02
CA THR A 177 26.02 21.40 17.44
C THR A 177 25.94 22.75 18.12
N TYR A 178 24.74 23.24 18.42
CA TYR A 178 24.56 24.52 19.11
C TYR A 178 25.15 24.54 20.51
N PHE A 179 24.92 23.48 21.32
CA PHE A 179 25.41 23.42 22.70
C PHE A 179 26.89 23.09 22.79
N THR A 180 27.43 22.29 21.84
CA THR A 180 28.85 21.87 21.91
C THR A 180 29.79 22.74 21.07
N GLY A 181 29.25 23.54 20.14
CA GLY A 181 30.05 24.28 19.15
C GLY A 181 30.75 23.40 18.13
N ASN A 182 30.46 22.10 18.08
CA ASN A 182 31.13 21.13 17.22
C ASN A 182 30.24 20.69 16.04
N SER A 183 30.62 21.11 14.84
CA SER A 183 29.90 20.80 13.58
C SER A 183 29.92 19.31 13.22
N LEU A 184 30.68 18.47 13.90
CA LEU A 184 30.70 17.02 13.71
C LEU A 184 29.30 16.40 13.94
N TYR A 185 28.54 16.92 14.90
CA TYR A 185 27.18 16.40 15.17
C TYR A 185 26.21 16.66 14.04
N ASP A 186 26.32 17.81 13.37
CA ASP A 186 25.51 18.12 12.18
C ASP A 186 25.87 17.21 11.00
N ALA A 187 27.17 17.01 10.75
CA ALA A 187 27.64 16.10 9.72
C ALA A 187 27.19 14.64 9.95
N LEU A 188 27.28 14.15 11.21
CA LEU A 188 26.81 12.81 11.58
C LEU A 188 25.27 12.69 11.43
N GLY A 189 24.55 13.74 11.82
CA GLY A 189 23.11 13.81 11.64
C GLY A 189 22.70 13.69 10.17
N SER A 190 23.35 14.46 9.30
CA SER A 190 23.11 14.43 7.85
C SER A 190 23.39 13.04 7.24
N ILE A 191 24.50 12.40 7.63
CA ILE A 191 24.80 11.03 7.19
C ILE A 191 23.74 10.05 7.67
N ALA A 192 23.33 10.15 8.96
CA ALA A 192 22.31 9.26 9.51
C ALA A 192 20.96 9.39 8.80
N ILE A 193 20.55 10.62 8.46
CA ILE A 193 19.34 10.89 7.67
C ILE A 193 19.47 10.29 6.27
N GLY A 194 20.60 10.50 5.59
CA GLY A 194 20.84 9.92 4.27
C GLY A 194 20.73 8.39 4.27
N VAL A 195 21.35 7.71 5.24
CA VAL A 195 21.26 6.25 5.39
C VAL A 195 19.83 5.80 5.68
N LEU A 196 19.09 6.51 6.55
CA LEU A 196 17.69 6.24 6.85
C LEU A 196 16.83 6.30 5.59
N LEU A 197 16.93 7.39 4.81
CA LEU A 197 16.12 7.59 3.60
C LEU A 197 16.41 6.54 2.54
N VAL A 198 17.69 6.23 2.29
CA VAL A 198 18.08 5.16 1.35
C VAL A 198 17.50 3.80 1.81
N GLY A 199 17.60 3.48 3.10
CA GLY A 199 17.05 2.24 3.64
C GLY A 199 15.54 2.13 3.46
N VAL A 200 14.80 3.21 3.72
CA VAL A 200 13.34 3.27 3.52
C VAL A 200 13.00 3.15 2.04
N ALA A 201 13.68 3.90 1.16
CA ALA A 201 13.44 3.85 -0.28
C ALA A 201 13.64 2.44 -0.86
N ILE A 202 14.72 1.73 -0.46
CA ILE A 202 14.97 0.34 -0.87
C ILE A 202 13.84 -0.58 -0.39
N THR A 203 13.47 -0.47 0.89
CA THR A 203 12.45 -1.34 1.51
C THR A 203 11.09 -1.17 0.82
N VAL A 204 10.67 0.07 0.59
CA VAL A 204 9.42 0.40 -0.10
C VAL A 204 9.46 -0.06 -1.55
N SER A 205 10.58 0.17 -2.26
CA SER A 205 10.74 -0.25 -3.66
C SER A 205 10.63 -1.76 -3.84
N ILE A 206 11.20 -2.55 -2.93
CA ILE A 206 11.09 -4.02 -2.96
C ILE A 206 9.62 -4.44 -2.81
N GLN A 207 8.90 -3.85 -1.88
CA GLN A 207 7.48 -4.17 -1.65
C GLN A 207 6.61 -3.79 -2.85
N ILE A 208 6.81 -2.61 -3.42
CA ILE A 208 6.05 -2.14 -4.58
C ILE A 208 6.37 -2.93 -5.85
N LYS A 209 7.64 -3.31 -6.04
CA LYS A 209 8.05 -4.19 -7.13
C LYS A 209 7.26 -5.50 -7.13
N SER A 210 7.08 -6.14 -5.98
CA SER A 210 6.31 -7.38 -5.87
C SER A 210 4.86 -7.20 -6.37
N LEU A 211 4.21 -6.10 -5.98
CA LEU A 211 2.86 -5.76 -6.45
C LEU A 211 2.80 -5.49 -7.96
N LEU A 212 3.84 -4.86 -8.54
CA LEU A 212 3.94 -4.61 -9.99
C LEU A 212 4.06 -5.90 -10.80
N VAL A 213 4.89 -6.84 -10.34
CA VAL A 213 5.07 -8.14 -10.99
C VAL A 213 3.76 -8.94 -10.96
N GLY A 214 3.00 -8.81 -9.92
CA GLY A 214 1.70 -9.46 -9.71
C GLY A 214 1.75 -10.38 -8.51
N GLU A 215 1.14 -9.93 -7.46
CA GLU A 215 1.08 -10.64 -6.20
C GLU A 215 -0.32 -11.22 -5.97
N SER A 216 -0.38 -12.35 -5.31
CA SER A 216 -1.62 -12.98 -4.89
C SER A 216 -2.38 -12.07 -3.92
N ALA A 217 -3.70 -12.24 -3.83
CA ALA A 217 -4.50 -11.58 -2.80
C ALA A 217 -3.92 -11.84 -1.39
N ALA A 218 -4.20 -10.93 -0.46
CA ALA A 218 -3.73 -11.06 0.91
C ALA A 218 -4.13 -12.42 1.52
N PRO A 219 -3.29 -13.04 2.38
CA PRO A 219 -3.50 -14.41 2.87
C PRO A 219 -4.90 -14.65 3.43
N HIS A 220 -5.41 -13.72 4.25
CA HIS A 220 -6.75 -13.83 4.84
C HIS A 220 -7.89 -13.78 3.81
N VAL A 221 -7.70 -13.08 2.67
CA VAL A 221 -8.67 -13.05 1.56
C VAL A 221 -8.63 -14.39 0.82
N ARG A 222 -7.43 -14.90 0.54
CA ARG A 222 -7.25 -16.18 -0.13
C ARG A 222 -7.83 -17.34 0.69
N GLU A 223 -7.60 -17.35 2.00
CA GLU A 223 -8.18 -18.33 2.92
C GLU A 223 -9.71 -18.26 2.94
N ALA A 224 -10.28 -17.04 3.02
CA ALA A 224 -11.73 -16.86 2.98
C ALA A 224 -12.33 -17.32 1.65
N LEU A 225 -11.67 -17.06 0.51
CA LEU A 225 -12.07 -17.56 -0.81
C LEU A 225 -12.01 -19.09 -0.88
N ALA A 226 -10.93 -19.70 -0.35
CA ALA A 226 -10.80 -21.15 -0.31
C ALA A 226 -11.92 -21.81 0.52
N GLN A 227 -12.22 -21.26 1.69
CA GLN A 227 -13.33 -21.72 2.54
C GLN A 227 -14.69 -21.54 1.85
N PHE A 228 -14.89 -20.40 1.18
CA PHE A 228 -16.11 -20.16 0.41
C PHE A 228 -16.33 -21.22 -0.65
N PHE A 229 -15.33 -21.47 -1.51
CA PHE A 229 -15.46 -22.46 -2.57
C PHE A 229 -15.62 -23.89 -2.04
N ALA A 230 -14.93 -24.25 -0.96
CA ALA A 230 -15.08 -25.56 -0.32
C ALA A 230 -16.49 -25.77 0.27
N SER A 231 -17.22 -24.70 0.57
CA SER A 231 -18.59 -24.76 1.12
C SER A 231 -19.69 -24.76 0.05
N GLN A 232 -19.35 -24.54 -1.24
CA GLN A 232 -20.38 -24.46 -2.27
C GLN A 232 -20.93 -25.86 -2.64
N PRO A 233 -22.27 -26.03 -2.68
CA PRO A 233 -22.87 -27.32 -3.01
C PRO A 233 -22.63 -27.74 -4.47
N GLU A 234 -22.37 -26.80 -5.36
CA GLU A 234 -22.08 -27.03 -6.77
C GLU A 234 -20.67 -27.61 -7.00
N ILE A 235 -19.74 -27.38 -6.06
CA ILE A 235 -18.34 -27.81 -6.15
C ILE A 235 -18.16 -29.14 -5.43
N ARG A 236 -17.54 -30.11 -6.09
CA ARG A 236 -17.12 -31.38 -5.52
C ARG A 236 -15.74 -31.28 -4.88
N GLU A 237 -14.79 -30.70 -5.61
CA GLU A 237 -13.40 -30.57 -5.19
C GLU A 237 -12.76 -29.34 -5.84
N VAL A 238 -12.04 -28.56 -5.06
CA VAL A 238 -11.21 -27.43 -5.54
C VAL A 238 -9.82 -27.97 -5.85
N GLN A 239 -9.40 -27.93 -7.13
CA GLN A 239 -8.10 -28.39 -7.56
C GLN A 239 -7.04 -27.29 -7.50
N ALA A 240 -7.39 -26.08 -7.97
CA ALA A 240 -6.51 -24.94 -7.90
C ALA A 240 -7.30 -23.64 -7.66
N LEU A 241 -6.75 -22.77 -6.82
CA LEU A 241 -7.26 -21.44 -6.58
C LEU A 241 -6.12 -20.43 -6.74
N ILE A 242 -6.14 -19.70 -7.84
CA ILE A 242 -5.18 -18.64 -8.14
C ILE A 242 -5.88 -17.30 -7.94
N THR A 243 -5.24 -16.41 -7.21
CA THR A 243 -5.73 -15.05 -6.99
C THR A 243 -4.66 -14.05 -7.43
N LEU A 244 -5.08 -12.95 -8.06
CA LEU A 244 -4.20 -11.88 -8.48
C LEU A 244 -4.74 -10.55 -7.96
N GLN A 245 -3.93 -9.84 -7.18
CA GLN A 245 -4.26 -8.51 -6.71
C GLN A 245 -4.09 -7.48 -7.84
N GLN A 246 -5.10 -6.63 -8.04
CA GLN A 246 -5.09 -5.57 -9.04
C GLN A 246 -5.59 -4.24 -8.44
N GLY A 247 -4.71 -3.52 -7.76
CA GLY A 247 -5.11 -2.36 -6.96
C GLY A 247 -5.96 -2.80 -5.77
N ASP A 248 -7.18 -2.29 -5.67
CA ASP A 248 -8.13 -2.69 -4.61
C ASP A 248 -8.96 -3.92 -4.96
N GLU A 249 -8.88 -4.40 -6.19
CA GLU A 249 -9.66 -5.51 -6.71
C GLU A 249 -8.84 -6.81 -6.77
N VAL A 250 -9.55 -7.93 -6.80
CA VAL A 250 -8.95 -9.27 -6.89
C VAL A 250 -9.55 -10.01 -8.10
N ILE A 251 -8.68 -10.56 -8.93
CA ILE A 251 -9.06 -11.51 -9.97
C ILE A 251 -8.88 -12.90 -9.40
N VAL A 252 -9.90 -13.72 -9.53
CA VAL A 252 -9.93 -15.10 -9.06
C VAL A 252 -9.97 -16.05 -10.25
N MET A 253 -9.08 -17.02 -10.29
CA MET A 253 -9.14 -18.14 -11.22
C MET A 253 -9.29 -19.42 -10.40
N LEU A 254 -10.39 -20.12 -10.62
CA LEU A 254 -10.76 -21.34 -9.93
C LEU A 254 -10.76 -22.49 -10.90
N GLN A 255 -9.95 -23.51 -10.61
CA GLN A 255 -10.05 -24.81 -11.24
C GLN A 255 -10.70 -25.78 -10.26
N ALA A 256 -11.88 -26.28 -10.60
CA ALA A 256 -12.65 -27.13 -9.69
C ALA A 256 -13.41 -28.23 -10.43
N GLN A 257 -13.54 -29.36 -9.77
CA GLN A 257 -14.45 -30.41 -10.18
C GLN A 257 -15.85 -30.04 -9.71
N LEU A 258 -16.79 -29.93 -10.65
CA LEU A 258 -18.19 -29.72 -10.36
C LEU A 258 -18.90 -31.04 -10.08
N ARG A 259 -20.03 -31.00 -9.39
CA ARG A 259 -20.92 -32.15 -9.27
C ARG A 259 -21.52 -32.47 -10.63
N GLU A 260 -21.89 -33.72 -10.84
CA GLU A 260 -22.51 -34.17 -12.08
C GLU A 260 -23.81 -33.39 -12.32
N ALA A 261 -23.86 -32.72 -13.45
CA ALA A 261 -25.05 -32.01 -13.92
C ALA A 261 -25.73 -32.81 -15.03
N ALA A 262 -27.06 -32.83 -15.03
CA ALA A 262 -27.84 -33.64 -15.98
C ALA A 262 -27.69 -33.15 -17.43
N THR A 263 -27.36 -31.87 -17.63
CA THR A 263 -27.21 -31.25 -18.96
C THR A 263 -26.07 -30.19 -18.93
N PRO A 264 -25.47 -29.87 -20.09
CA PRO A 264 -24.49 -28.78 -20.18
C PRO A 264 -25.06 -27.43 -19.72
N GLN A 265 -26.34 -27.17 -19.94
CA GLN A 265 -27.02 -25.95 -19.52
C GLN A 265 -27.13 -25.89 -17.99
N ALA A 266 -27.41 -27.01 -17.32
CA ALA A 266 -27.43 -27.09 -15.88
C ALA A 266 -26.03 -26.81 -15.28
N LEU A 267 -24.97 -27.34 -15.91
CA LEU A 267 -23.59 -27.08 -15.52
C LEU A 267 -23.24 -25.58 -15.58
N LEU A 268 -23.59 -24.92 -16.68
CA LEU A 268 -23.37 -23.48 -16.83
C LEU A 268 -24.18 -22.66 -15.81
N ALA A 269 -25.41 -23.09 -15.51
CA ALA A 269 -26.22 -22.45 -14.49
C ALA A 269 -25.62 -22.61 -13.08
N ASP A 270 -25.01 -23.75 -12.77
CA ASP A 270 -24.32 -23.99 -11.51
C ASP A 270 -23.08 -23.09 -11.38
N MET A 271 -22.27 -22.99 -12.44
CA MET A 271 -21.14 -22.09 -12.49
C MET A 271 -21.57 -20.64 -12.28
N LYS A 272 -22.62 -20.20 -12.96
CA LYS A 272 -23.15 -18.84 -12.83
C LYS A 272 -23.68 -18.54 -11.42
N ARG A 273 -24.39 -19.49 -10.81
CA ARG A 273 -24.84 -19.35 -9.41
C ARG A 273 -23.65 -19.21 -8.43
N CYS A 274 -22.60 -20.00 -8.64
CA CYS A 274 -21.40 -19.91 -7.82
C CYS A 274 -20.72 -18.53 -7.99
N GLU A 275 -20.62 -18.03 -9.22
CA GLU A 275 -20.08 -16.69 -9.50
C GLU A 275 -20.91 -15.59 -8.83
N ASP A 276 -22.24 -15.60 -8.98
CA ASP A 276 -23.13 -14.59 -8.40
C ASP A 276 -23.05 -14.58 -6.87
N LYS A 277 -22.98 -15.75 -6.22
CA LYS A 277 -22.76 -15.89 -4.78
C LYS A 277 -21.41 -15.33 -4.36
N LEU A 278 -20.35 -15.60 -5.16
CA LEU A 278 -19.01 -15.09 -4.90
C LEU A 278 -18.98 -13.57 -4.93
N LEU A 279 -19.50 -12.96 -6.00
CA LEU A 279 -19.51 -11.51 -6.17
C LEU A 279 -20.34 -10.80 -5.09
N ALA A 280 -21.41 -11.43 -4.62
CA ALA A 280 -22.20 -10.93 -3.51
C ALA A 280 -21.47 -11.01 -2.16
N ALA A 281 -20.71 -12.11 -1.93
CA ALA A 281 -19.97 -12.34 -0.69
C ALA A 281 -18.64 -11.57 -0.63
N PHE A 282 -18.00 -11.35 -1.79
CA PHE A 282 -16.69 -10.72 -1.91
C PHE A 282 -16.72 -9.57 -2.92
N PRO A 283 -17.21 -8.37 -2.55
CA PRO A 283 -17.32 -7.22 -3.44
C PRO A 283 -15.99 -6.75 -4.05
N GLN A 284 -14.85 -7.15 -3.46
CA GLN A 284 -13.51 -6.89 -4.01
C GLN A 284 -13.14 -7.79 -5.18
N VAL A 285 -13.88 -8.88 -5.44
CA VAL A 285 -13.63 -9.74 -6.59
C VAL A 285 -14.20 -9.08 -7.83
N GLN A 286 -13.31 -8.70 -8.77
CA GLN A 286 -13.70 -8.09 -10.04
C GLN A 286 -14.19 -9.13 -11.03
N ARG A 287 -13.56 -10.30 -11.04
CA ARG A 287 -13.85 -11.37 -12.02
C ARG A 287 -13.51 -12.73 -11.44
N LEU A 288 -14.35 -13.71 -11.75
CA LEU A 288 -14.08 -15.13 -11.59
C LEU A 288 -13.82 -15.75 -12.96
N GLY A 289 -12.62 -16.32 -13.15
CA GLY A 289 -12.37 -17.29 -14.23
C GLY A 289 -12.63 -18.68 -13.68
N PHE A 290 -13.63 -19.36 -14.21
CA PHE A 290 -13.99 -20.71 -13.77
C PHE A 290 -13.54 -21.72 -14.82
N GLU A 291 -12.65 -22.65 -14.43
CA GLU A 291 -12.19 -23.75 -15.26
C GLU A 291 -12.72 -25.08 -14.69
N PRO A 292 -13.71 -25.70 -15.34
CA PRO A 292 -14.20 -27.00 -14.89
C PRO A 292 -13.14 -28.08 -15.18
N ALA A 293 -12.81 -28.87 -14.15
CA ALA A 293 -11.85 -29.94 -14.25
C ALA A 293 -12.54 -31.31 -14.21
N LEU A 294 -12.02 -32.26 -15.01
CA LEU A 294 -12.40 -33.66 -14.95
C LEU A 294 -11.61 -34.32 -13.79
N SER A 295 -12.13 -35.44 -13.25
CA SER A 295 -11.47 -36.15 -12.18
C SER A 295 -10.06 -36.60 -12.59
N SER A 296 -9.07 -36.31 -11.74
CA SER A 296 -7.72 -36.90 -11.76
C SER A 296 -6.81 -36.53 -12.93
N GLY A 297 -6.64 -35.21 -13.23
CA GLY A 297 -5.41 -34.73 -13.86
C GLY A 297 -4.35 -34.38 -12.79
N PRO A 298 -3.06 -34.34 -13.12
CA PRO A 298 -2.05 -33.90 -12.17
C PRO A 298 -2.39 -32.47 -11.75
N VAL A 299 -2.56 -32.28 -10.43
CA VAL A 299 -2.74 -30.97 -9.78
C VAL A 299 -1.72 -30.00 -10.36
N ALA A 300 -2.14 -29.00 -11.09
CA ALA A 300 -1.26 -27.90 -11.48
C ALA A 300 -0.59 -27.42 -10.19
N GLN A 301 0.74 -27.57 -10.13
CA GLN A 301 1.51 -27.38 -8.90
C GLN A 301 1.11 -26.02 -8.29
N GLN A 302 0.44 -26.08 -7.15
CA GLN A 302 0.29 -24.90 -6.33
C GLN A 302 1.70 -24.31 -6.14
N PRO A 303 1.90 -23.00 -6.36
CA PRO A 303 3.19 -22.41 -6.08
C PRO A 303 3.57 -22.78 -4.65
N ARG A 304 4.75 -23.43 -4.50
CA ARG A 304 5.25 -23.83 -3.19
C ARG A 304 5.19 -22.65 -2.26
N PRO A 305 4.71 -22.81 -1.01
CA PRO A 305 4.82 -21.74 -0.04
C PRO A 305 6.30 -21.34 0.03
N LEU A 306 6.58 -20.05 -0.18
CA LEU A 306 7.92 -19.52 0.04
C LEU A 306 8.24 -19.80 1.51
N SER A 307 9.30 -20.58 1.72
CA SER A 307 9.86 -20.84 3.05
C SER A 307 10.16 -19.50 3.74
N PRO A 308 10.00 -19.42 5.06
CA PRO A 308 10.08 -18.17 5.82
C PRO A 308 11.43 -17.46 5.71
#